data_712bd51597607956d34e50620348cd2f
#
_entry.id   712bd51597607956d34e50620348cd2f
#
_cell.length_a   1.000
_cell.length_b   1.000
_cell.length_c   1.000
_cell.angle_alpha   90.00
_cell.angle_beta   90.00
_cell.angle_gamma   90.00
#
_symmetry.space_group_name_H-M   'P 1'
#
loop_
_entity.id
_entity.type
_entity.pdbx_description
1 polymer ?
#
loop_
_entity_poly.entity_id
_entity_poly.type
_entity_poly.pdbx_seq_one_letter_code
_entity_poly.pdbx_strand_id
1 'polypeptide(L)'
;GIITPKQAKIGYVAAFPYAEVISGYTAFYLGVRSVVPEATMLVKYTDTWSNYSIEKQVATELIAQDCVLTRLPSRTIGPATACESTGGSIPVYHVGYNQSMTDVAPTRSLVSCSAEYSYYFEQSVYALLHDKKIEDCIDGKTYGQDAMAGLDKNWVRILDINEAIVPKKTDQIVEDTINELISGKKQVFSGNLTGVDPYDSTKRIDLNTPYIENETSSSPTFSYVLDDVITIVE
;
A
#
# COMPACT_ATOMS: atom_id res chain seq x y z
N GLY A 1 21.51 -14.18 0.32
CA GLY A 1 20.16 -13.81 -0.04
C GLY A 1 19.57 -14.77 -1.07
N ILE A 2 18.23 -14.81 -1.19
CA ILE A 2 17.53 -15.67 -2.17
C ILE A 2 17.56 -15.03 -3.55
N ILE A 3 17.57 -13.70 -3.61
CA ILE A 3 17.63 -12.90 -4.83
C ILE A 3 18.71 -11.83 -4.72
N THR A 4 19.15 -11.30 -5.86
CA THR A 4 19.99 -10.10 -5.92
C THR A 4 19.11 -8.83 -5.88
N PRO A 5 19.63 -7.65 -5.49
CA PRO A 5 18.88 -6.40 -5.53
C PRO A 5 18.21 -6.11 -6.87
N LYS A 6 18.88 -6.39 -7.98
CA LYS A 6 18.33 -6.21 -9.35
C LYS A 6 17.15 -7.14 -9.68
N GLN A 7 16.98 -8.22 -8.94
CA GLN A 7 15.83 -9.14 -9.07
C GLN A 7 14.64 -8.71 -8.20
N ALA A 8 14.75 -7.64 -7.43
CA ALA A 8 13.67 -7.12 -6.59
C ALA A 8 12.61 -6.42 -7.47
N LYS A 9 11.77 -7.22 -8.10
CA LYS A 9 10.65 -6.77 -8.94
C LYS A 9 9.34 -6.95 -8.19
N ILE A 10 8.57 -5.88 -8.08
CA ILE A 10 7.27 -5.84 -7.42
C ILE A 10 6.18 -6.02 -8.46
N GLY A 11 5.18 -6.83 -8.16
CA GLY A 11 3.93 -6.91 -8.91
C GLY A 11 2.81 -6.23 -8.14
N TYR A 12 2.17 -5.23 -8.71
CA TYR A 12 1.04 -4.57 -8.07
C TYR A 12 -0.23 -4.80 -8.88
N VAL A 13 -1.18 -5.50 -8.27
CA VAL A 13 -2.51 -5.75 -8.85
C VAL A 13 -3.37 -4.54 -8.51
N ALA A 14 -3.61 -3.66 -9.46
CA ALA A 14 -4.33 -2.40 -9.27
C ALA A 14 -5.79 -2.51 -9.73
N ALA A 15 -6.71 -1.74 -9.13
CA ALA A 15 -8.10 -1.72 -9.56
C ALA A 15 -8.31 -0.80 -10.78
N PHE A 16 -8.11 0.49 -10.59
CA PHE A 16 -8.28 1.53 -11.61
C PHE A 16 -7.16 2.57 -11.51
N PRO A 17 -6.88 3.33 -12.57
CA PRO A 17 -5.85 4.36 -12.57
C PRO A 17 -6.32 5.68 -11.90
N TYR A 18 -6.91 5.59 -10.72
CA TYR A 18 -7.30 6.75 -9.90
C TYR A 18 -6.20 7.15 -8.93
N ALA A 19 -6.19 8.41 -8.48
CA ALA A 19 -5.18 8.93 -7.57
C ALA A 19 -4.99 8.07 -6.31
N GLU A 20 -6.08 7.56 -5.71
CA GLU A 20 -6.00 6.69 -4.53
C GLU A 20 -5.22 5.37 -4.79
N VAL A 21 -5.31 4.83 -6.00
CA VAL A 21 -4.59 3.60 -6.38
C VAL A 21 -3.15 3.93 -6.76
N ILE A 22 -2.95 5.03 -7.50
CA ILE A 22 -1.62 5.51 -7.91
C ILE A 22 -0.78 5.89 -6.69
N SER A 23 -1.34 6.67 -5.76
CA SER A 23 -0.65 6.99 -4.51
C SER A 23 -0.30 5.74 -3.72
N GLY A 24 -1.22 4.77 -3.67
CA GLY A 24 -1.02 3.51 -2.95
C GLY A 24 0.14 2.67 -3.49
N TYR A 25 0.21 2.45 -4.81
CA TYR A 25 1.32 1.67 -5.36
C TYR A 25 2.64 2.44 -5.36
N THR A 26 2.59 3.76 -5.57
CA THR A 26 3.80 4.57 -5.50
C THR A 26 4.38 4.64 -4.09
N ALA A 27 3.55 4.84 -3.07
CA ALA A 27 3.99 4.81 -1.68
C ALA A 27 4.59 3.44 -1.31
N PHE A 28 3.95 2.34 -1.75
CA PHE A 28 4.48 0.99 -1.54
C PHE A 28 5.83 0.79 -2.22
N TYR A 29 5.95 1.21 -3.48
CA TYR A 29 7.21 1.16 -4.23
C TYR A 29 8.32 1.94 -3.51
N LEU A 30 8.06 3.18 -3.11
CA LEU A 30 9.04 4.02 -2.41
C LEU A 30 9.48 3.40 -1.08
N GLY A 31 8.58 2.73 -0.37
CA GLY A 31 8.90 1.96 0.82
C GLY A 31 9.88 0.82 0.52
N VAL A 32 9.64 0.01 -0.50
CA VAL A 32 10.56 -1.07 -0.92
C VAL A 32 11.89 -0.49 -1.40
N ARG A 33 11.86 0.56 -2.22
CA ARG A 33 13.08 1.22 -2.74
C ARG A 33 13.94 1.79 -1.62
N SER A 34 13.36 2.24 -0.52
CA SER A 34 14.12 2.77 0.61
C SER A 34 15.06 1.72 1.24
N VAL A 35 14.77 0.44 1.01
CA VAL A 35 15.58 -0.72 1.47
C VAL A 35 16.37 -1.34 0.32
N VAL A 36 15.78 -1.39 -0.87
CA VAL A 36 16.39 -1.98 -2.08
C VAL A 36 16.32 -0.93 -3.21
N PRO A 37 17.35 -0.08 -3.36
CA PRO A 37 17.35 1.03 -4.33
C PRO A 37 17.17 0.62 -5.80
N GLU A 38 17.55 -0.60 -6.16
CA GLU A 38 17.43 -1.14 -7.52
C GLU A 38 16.06 -1.75 -7.82
N ALA A 39 15.14 -1.78 -6.86
CA ALA A 39 13.81 -2.34 -7.05
C ALA A 39 13.04 -1.64 -8.19
N THR A 40 12.26 -2.43 -8.92
CA THR A 40 11.32 -1.96 -9.96
C THR A 40 9.92 -2.49 -9.68
N MET A 41 8.91 -1.89 -10.32
CA MET A 41 7.52 -2.31 -10.15
C MET A 41 6.81 -2.45 -11.49
N LEU A 42 6.05 -3.54 -11.63
CA LEU A 42 5.03 -3.70 -12.66
C LEU A 42 3.66 -3.49 -12.02
N VAL A 43 2.84 -2.69 -12.66
CA VAL A 43 1.44 -2.45 -12.25
C VAL A 43 0.52 -2.94 -13.35
N LYS A 44 -0.47 -3.77 -13.02
CA LYS A 44 -1.51 -4.21 -13.95
C LYS A 44 -2.88 -3.92 -13.38
N TYR A 45 -3.72 -3.24 -14.19
CA TYR A 45 -5.08 -2.92 -13.80
C TYR A 45 -6.03 -4.08 -14.07
N THR A 46 -7.00 -4.24 -13.17
CA THR A 46 -8.04 -5.29 -13.25
C THR A 46 -9.37 -4.73 -13.74
N ASP A 47 -9.51 -3.40 -13.79
CA ASP A 47 -10.75 -2.66 -14.09
C ASP A 47 -11.93 -3.07 -13.20
N THR A 48 -11.62 -3.51 -11.98
CA THR A 48 -12.62 -3.87 -10.97
C THR A 48 -12.08 -3.62 -9.55
N TRP A 49 -12.97 -3.27 -8.62
CA TRP A 49 -12.63 -3.10 -7.21
C TRP A 49 -12.57 -4.41 -6.42
N SER A 50 -13.21 -5.46 -6.90
CA SER A 50 -13.24 -6.75 -6.20
C SER A 50 -13.66 -7.86 -7.16
N ASN A 51 -12.69 -8.64 -7.62
CA ASN A 51 -12.93 -9.86 -8.40
C ASN A 51 -11.81 -10.87 -8.17
N TYR A 52 -12.09 -11.87 -7.36
CA TYR A 52 -11.12 -12.91 -7.01
C TYR A 52 -10.42 -13.55 -8.21
N SER A 53 -11.19 -13.91 -9.23
CA SER A 53 -10.65 -14.63 -10.39
C SER A 53 -9.71 -13.77 -11.24
N ILE A 54 -10.13 -12.52 -11.52
CA ILE A 54 -9.32 -11.57 -12.29
C ILE A 54 -8.06 -11.19 -11.50
N GLU A 55 -8.20 -10.87 -10.22
CA GLU A 55 -7.07 -10.49 -9.38
C GLU A 55 -6.05 -11.63 -9.21
N LYS A 56 -6.52 -12.88 -9.04
CA LYS A 56 -5.65 -14.04 -9.01
C LYS A 56 -4.93 -14.25 -10.34
N GLN A 57 -5.64 -14.10 -11.46
CA GLN A 57 -5.05 -14.20 -12.79
C GLN A 57 -3.97 -13.15 -13.00
N VAL A 58 -4.26 -11.88 -12.74
CA VAL A 58 -3.30 -10.77 -12.87
C VAL A 58 -2.08 -10.99 -11.98
N ALA A 59 -2.27 -11.43 -10.73
CA ALA A 59 -1.15 -11.77 -9.85
C ALA A 59 -0.29 -12.89 -10.45
N THR A 60 -0.91 -13.92 -11.02
CA THR A 60 -0.19 -15.03 -11.67
C THR A 60 0.61 -14.55 -12.89
N GLU A 61 0.04 -13.64 -13.69
CA GLU A 61 0.73 -13.04 -14.84
C GLU A 61 1.92 -12.16 -14.42
N LEU A 62 1.81 -11.41 -13.33
CA LEU A 62 2.91 -10.63 -12.78
C LEU A 62 4.01 -11.53 -12.20
N ILE A 63 3.64 -12.62 -11.55
CA ILE A 63 4.60 -13.64 -11.07
C ILE A 63 5.34 -14.26 -12.26
N ALA A 64 4.66 -14.57 -13.35
CA ALA A 64 5.28 -15.10 -14.57
C ALA A 64 6.24 -14.11 -15.26
N GLN A 65 6.18 -12.83 -14.89
CA GLN A 65 7.10 -11.78 -15.31
C GLN A 65 8.21 -11.53 -14.25
N ASP A 66 8.52 -12.52 -13.44
CA ASP A 66 9.56 -12.51 -12.41
C ASP A 66 9.31 -11.55 -11.25
N CYS A 67 8.07 -11.17 -10.97
CA CYS A 67 7.75 -10.44 -9.75
C CYS A 67 7.91 -11.37 -8.53
N VAL A 68 8.67 -10.91 -7.54
CA VAL A 68 9.00 -11.67 -6.33
C VAL A 68 8.26 -11.19 -5.07
N LEU A 69 7.59 -10.06 -5.19
CA LEU A 69 6.74 -9.47 -4.16
C LEU A 69 5.47 -8.96 -4.81
N THR A 70 4.32 -9.40 -4.34
CA THR A 70 3.03 -8.90 -4.84
C THR A 70 2.28 -8.11 -3.78
N ARG A 71 1.52 -7.11 -4.22
CA ARG A 71 0.59 -6.38 -3.39
C ARG A 71 -0.72 -6.12 -4.14
N LEU A 72 -1.81 -6.09 -3.40
CA LEU A 72 -3.14 -5.78 -3.87
C LEU A 72 -3.81 -4.79 -2.91
N PRO A 73 -4.37 -3.68 -3.38
CA PRO A 73 -5.18 -2.77 -2.54
C PRO A 73 -6.66 -3.17 -2.50
N SER A 74 -7.03 -4.36 -2.98
CA SER A 74 -8.42 -4.82 -3.01
C SER A 74 -8.72 -5.80 -1.87
N ARG A 75 -10.00 -6.18 -1.77
CA ARG A 75 -10.54 -6.96 -0.64
C ARG A 75 -10.55 -8.46 -0.87
N THR A 76 -9.98 -8.97 -1.98
CA THR A 76 -9.99 -10.42 -2.22
C THR A 76 -8.69 -11.09 -1.80
N ILE A 77 -8.77 -12.40 -1.62
CA ILE A 77 -7.63 -13.24 -1.31
C ILE A 77 -6.88 -13.76 -2.56
N GLY A 78 -7.28 -13.30 -3.76
CA GLY A 78 -6.78 -13.82 -5.04
C GLY A 78 -5.25 -13.79 -5.15
N PRO A 79 -4.58 -12.65 -5.01
CA PRO A 79 -3.13 -12.57 -5.11
C PRO A 79 -2.37 -13.32 -4.02
N ALA A 80 -2.87 -13.33 -2.78
CA ALA A 80 -2.30 -14.13 -1.71
C ALA A 80 -2.33 -15.63 -2.07
N THR A 81 -3.48 -16.09 -2.61
CA THR A 81 -3.64 -17.48 -3.10
C THR A 81 -2.71 -17.78 -4.28
N ALA A 82 -2.50 -16.83 -5.21
CA ALA A 82 -1.55 -16.99 -6.30
C ALA A 82 -0.13 -17.18 -5.78
N CYS A 83 0.32 -16.35 -4.83
CA CYS A 83 1.64 -16.47 -4.23
C CYS A 83 1.83 -17.80 -3.49
N GLU A 84 0.85 -18.22 -2.68
CA GLU A 84 0.92 -19.47 -1.92
C GLU A 84 0.95 -20.69 -2.85
N SER A 85 0.24 -20.64 -3.97
CA SER A 85 0.17 -21.74 -4.96
C SER A 85 1.37 -21.77 -5.89
N THR A 86 2.24 -20.76 -5.89
CA THR A 86 3.37 -20.68 -6.82
C THR A 86 4.49 -21.62 -6.35
N GLY A 87 4.84 -22.56 -7.20
CA GLY A 87 6.04 -23.37 -7.10
C GLY A 87 7.26 -22.63 -7.69
N GLY A 88 8.45 -23.09 -7.37
CA GLY A 88 9.69 -22.57 -7.94
C GLY A 88 10.83 -22.44 -6.91
N SER A 89 12.03 -22.17 -7.38
CA SER A 89 13.22 -22.00 -6.54
C SER A 89 13.27 -20.64 -5.84
N ILE A 90 12.56 -19.63 -6.38
CA ILE A 90 12.45 -18.30 -5.79
C ILE A 90 11.02 -18.16 -5.24
N PRO A 91 10.85 -17.97 -3.93
CA PRO A 91 9.55 -17.74 -3.35
C PRO A 91 9.01 -16.36 -3.76
N VAL A 92 7.70 -16.29 -4.02
CA VAL A 92 7.00 -15.01 -4.25
C VAL A 92 6.22 -14.68 -3.00
N TYR A 93 6.49 -13.52 -2.44
CA TYR A 93 5.84 -13.06 -1.21
C TYR A 93 4.67 -12.10 -1.49
N HIS A 94 3.81 -11.96 -0.48
CA HIS A 94 2.63 -11.12 -0.56
C HIS A 94 2.56 -10.12 0.61
N VAL A 95 2.07 -8.92 0.34
CA VAL A 95 1.68 -7.92 1.33
C VAL A 95 0.18 -7.64 1.19
N GLY A 96 -0.58 -7.91 2.24
CA GLY A 96 -2.03 -7.81 2.24
C GLY A 96 -2.57 -6.41 2.53
N TYR A 97 -3.90 -6.25 2.32
CA TYR A 97 -4.63 -5.01 2.57
C TYR A 97 -5.99 -5.30 3.21
N ASN A 98 -6.38 -4.49 4.19
CA ASN A 98 -7.64 -4.50 4.95
C ASN A 98 -7.95 -5.75 5.76
N GLN A 99 -7.27 -6.86 5.56
CA GLN A 99 -7.43 -8.09 6.35
C GLN A 99 -6.11 -8.85 6.41
N SER A 100 -5.95 -9.66 7.45
CA SER A 100 -4.83 -10.59 7.50
C SER A 100 -4.91 -11.61 6.37
N MET A 101 -3.76 -11.87 5.74
CA MET A 101 -3.63 -12.90 4.71
C MET A 101 -2.83 -14.11 5.20
N THR A 102 -2.47 -14.15 6.47
CA THR A 102 -1.64 -15.23 7.05
C THR A 102 -2.33 -16.59 6.98
N ASP A 103 -3.65 -16.65 7.19
CA ASP A 103 -4.41 -17.90 7.09
C ASP A 103 -4.57 -18.38 5.63
N VAL A 104 -4.53 -17.46 4.66
CA VAL A 104 -4.67 -17.76 3.23
C VAL A 104 -3.35 -18.15 2.61
N ALA A 105 -2.28 -17.48 3.02
CA ALA A 105 -0.94 -17.65 2.47
C ALA A 105 0.10 -17.73 3.61
N PRO A 106 0.06 -18.79 4.44
CA PRO A 106 0.87 -18.89 5.65
C PRO A 106 2.38 -18.91 5.37
N THR A 107 2.80 -19.34 4.19
CA THR A 107 4.23 -19.40 3.81
C THR A 107 4.67 -18.24 2.93
N ARG A 108 3.75 -17.35 2.54
CA ARG A 108 4.02 -16.27 1.57
C ARG A 108 3.56 -14.88 2.04
N SER A 109 2.53 -14.77 2.88
CA SER A 109 2.08 -13.47 3.39
C SER A 109 3.03 -12.95 4.46
N LEU A 110 3.68 -11.81 4.19
CA LEU A 110 4.65 -11.20 5.12
C LEU A 110 3.95 -10.37 6.20
N VAL A 111 3.00 -9.56 5.77
CA VAL A 111 2.31 -8.56 6.60
C VAL A 111 1.07 -8.06 5.87
N SER A 112 0.13 -7.49 6.59
CA SER A 112 -0.99 -6.75 6.00
C SER A 112 -1.10 -5.36 6.64
N CYS A 113 -1.69 -4.40 5.95
CA CYS A 113 -2.06 -3.11 6.51
C CYS A 113 -3.58 -2.90 6.38
N SER A 114 -4.15 -2.08 7.24
CA SER A 114 -5.59 -1.83 7.26
C SER A 114 -5.91 -0.40 7.64
N ALA A 115 -7.01 0.14 7.08
CA ALA A 115 -7.71 1.26 7.65
C ALA A 115 -8.69 0.74 8.71
N GLU A 116 -8.73 1.40 9.88
CA GLU A 116 -9.59 1.04 11.00
C GLU A 116 -10.81 1.96 11.03
N TYR A 117 -11.93 1.45 10.57
CA TYR A 117 -13.18 2.22 10.50
C TYR A 117 -14.07 2.08 11.73
N SER A 118 -13.87 1.05 12.58
CA SER A 118 -14.78 0.75 13.69
C SER A 118 -14.88 1.90 14.67
N TYR A 119 -13.75 2.50 15.05
CA TYR A 119 -13.73 3.66 15.94
C TYR A 119 -14.57 4.82 15.40
N TYR A 120 -14.41 5.19 14.14
CA TYR A 120 -15.18 6.26 13.53
C TYR A 120 -16.68 5.97 13.54
N PHE A 121 -17.08 4.73 13.19
CA PHE A 121 -18.50 4.34 13.22
C PHE A 121 -19.05 4.31 14.63
N GLU A 122 -18.33 3.81 15.61
CA GLU A 122 -18.73 3.84 17.02
C GLU A 122 -18.97 5.27 17.51
N GLN A 123 -18.02 6.18 17.22
CA GLN A 123 -18.15 7.59 17.58
C GLN A 123 -19.30 8.28 16.83
N SER A 124 -19.54 7.91 15.58
CA SER A 124 -20.68 8.43 14.81
C SER A 124 -22.01 8.04 15.44
N VAL A 125 -22.17 6.77 15.84
CA VAL A 125 -23.37 6.29 16.56
C VAL A 125 -23.49 6.99 17.91
N TYR A 126 -22.39 7.12 18.66
CA TYR A 126 -22.39 7.83 19.94
C TYR A 126 -22.84 9.30 19.78
N ALA A 127 -22.32 10.00 18.78
CA ALA A 127 -22.68 11.39 18.49
C ALA A 127 -24.19 11.51 18.21
N LEU A 128 -24.73 10.64 17.37
CA LEU A 128 -26.17 10.62 17.04
C LEU A 128 -27.05 10.35 18.29
N LEU A 129 -26.67 9.40 19.13
CA LEU A 129 -27.45 9.02 20.33
C LEU A 129 -27.43 10.11 21.41
N HIS A 130 -26.43 11.00 21.39
CA HIS A 130 -26.25 12.02 22.43
C HIS A 130 -26.42 13.46 21.90
N ASP A 131 -26.95 13.62 20.69
CA ASP A 131 -27.13 14.92 20.01
C ASP A 131 -25.85 15.77 20.00
N LYS A 132 -24.73 15.11 19.70
CA LYS A 132 -23.39 15.73 19.58
C LYS A 132 -22.96 15.82 18.13
N LYS A 133 -22.01 16.67 17.86
CA LYS A 133 -21.32 16.72 16.57
C LYS A 133 -20.22 15.67 16.54
N ILE A 134 -19.97 15.09 15.36
CA ILE A 134 -18.95 14.04 15.18
C ILE A 134 -17.54 14.57 15.46
N GLU A 135 -17.26 15.81 15.10
CA GLU A 135 -15.98 16.48 15.35
C GLU A 135 -15.64 16.63 16.85
N ASP A 136 -16.64 16.60 17.72
CA ASP A 136 -16.47 16.63 19.18
C ASP A 136 -16.27 15.24 19.79
N CYS A 137 -16.42 14.18 19.01
CA CYS A 137 -16.43 12.79 19.47
C CYS A 137 -15.23 11.99 18.98
N ILE A 138 -14.62 12.35 17.84
CA ILE A 138 -13.45 11.66 17.28
C ILE A 138 -12.14 12.29 17.74
N ASP A 139 -11.08 11.50 17.71
CA ASP A 139 -9.70 11.95 17.98
C ASP A 139 -8.94 12.35 16.70
N GLY A 140 -9.61 12.27 15.54
CA GLY A 140 -9.10 12.72 14.24
C GLY A 140 -9.36 14.20 13.97
N LYS A 141 -8.92 14.66 12.80
CA LYS A 141 -9.21 16.01 12.30
C LYS A 141 -10.44 15.96 11.42
N THR A 142 -11.24 17.04 11.42
CA THR A 142 -12.37 17.20 10.51
C THR A 142 -12.21 18.46 9.67
N TYR A 143 -12.55 18.37 8.39
CA TYR A 143 -12.60 19.49 7.45
C TYR A 143 -13.85 19.37 6.57
N GLY A 144 -14.84 20.21 6.85
CA GLY A 144 -16.14 20.09 6.17
C GLY A 144 -16.79 18.74 6.45
N GLN A 145 -16.88 17.88 5.45
CA GLN A 145 -17.45 16.53 5.55
C GLN A 145 -16.39 15.44 5.66
N ASP A 146 -15.12 15.78 5.56
CA ASP A 146 -14.01 14.84 5.71
C ASP A 146 -13.63 14.65 7.18
N ALA A 147 -13.35 13.40 7.53
CA ALA A 147 -12.72 13.03 8.79
C ALA A 147 -11.46 12.23 8.48
N MET A 148 -10.35 12.58 9.11
CA MET A 148 -9.05 12.00 8.81
C MET A 148 -8.19 11.83 10.06
N ALA A 149 -7.48 10.72 10.11
CA ALA A 149 -6.39 10.45 11.04
C ALA A 149 -5.48 9.36 10.42
N GLY A 150 -4.29 9.20 10.97
CA GLY A 150 -3.29 8.30 10.45
C GLY A 150 -2.82 7.26 11.46
N LEU A 151 -1.55 6.91 11.34
CA LEU A 151 -0.85 5.96 12.20
C LEU A 151 -0.81 6.43 13.67
N ASP A 152 -0.75 7.73 13.92
CA ASP A 152 -0.69 8.35 15.25
C ASP A 152 -1.97 8.12 16.09
N LYS A 153 -3.10 7.84 15.42
CA LYS A 153 -4.39 7.57 16.04
C LYS A 153 -4.88 6.14 15.79
N ASN A 154 -4.07 5.29 15.22
CA ASN A 154 -4.41 3.93 14.82
C ASN A 154 -5.59 3.81 13.83
N TRP A 155 -5.93 4.88 13.09
CA TRP A 155 -6.90 4.81 12.00
C TRP A 155 -6.32 4.10 10.78
N VAL A 156 -5.00 4.07 10.69
CA VAL A 156 -4.24 3.19 9.80
C VAL A 156 -3.29 2.37 10.65
N ARG A 157 -3.21 1.06 10.41
CA ARG A 157 -2.38 0.16 11.22
C ARG A 157 -1.78 -0.97 10.41
N ILE A 158 -0.72 -1.53 10.93
CA ILE A 158 -0.15 -2.80 10.48
C ILE A 158 -0.91 -3.94 11.18
N LEU A 159 -1.32 -4.93 10.39
CA LEU A 159 -1.87 -6.20 10.86
C LEU A 159 -0.78 -7.26 10.76
N ASP A 160 -0.88 -8.29 11.57
CA ASP A 160 -0.16 -9.57 11.52
C ASP A 160 1.17 -9.57 10.74
N ILE A 161 2.25 -9.25 11.40
CA ILE A 161 3.59 -9.57 10.89
C ILE A 161 3.76 -11.08 11.04
N ASN A 162 3.97 -11.78 9.93
CA ASN A 162 4.11 -13.23 9.93
C ASN A 162 5.51 -13.65 10.42
N GLU A 163 5.67 -13.75 11.73
CA GLU A 163 6.95 -14.05 12.38
C GLU A 163 7.57 -15.39 11.94
N ALA A 164 6.76 -16.30 11.38
CA ALA A 164 7.26 -17.60 10.90
C ALA A 164 8.16 -17.48 9.66
N ILE A 165 8.01 -16.42 8.86
CA ILE A 165 8.72 -16.27 7.58
C ILE A 165 9.51 -14.97 7.45
N VAL A 166 9.22 -13.93 8.26
CA VAL A 166 9.99 -12.68 8.21
C VAL A 166 11.30 -12.79 8.99
N PRO A 167 12.32 -12.00 8.64
CA PRO A 167 13.56 -11.92 9.41
C PRO A 167 13.31 -11.49 10.86
N LYS A 168 14.15 -11.96 11.78
CA LYS A 168 14.12 -11.50 13.17
C LYS A 168 14.26 -9.97 13.24
N LYS A 169 13.56 -9.34 14.16
CA LYS A 169 13.51 -7.88 14.38
C LYS A 169 12.74 -7.11 13.30
N THR A 170 11.99 -7.75 12.43
CA THR A 170 11.12 -7.05 11.47
C THR A 170 10.08 -6.20 12.19
N ASP A 171 9.51 -6.68 13.26
CA ASP A 171 8.60 -5.97 14.17
C ASP A 171 9.19 -4.63 14.65
N GLN A 172 10.41 -4.66 15.18
CA GLN A 172 11.11 -3.45 15.65
C GLN A 172 11.38 -2.47 14.50
N ILE A 173 11.81 -2.95 13.33
CA ILE A 173 12.06 -2.10 12.16
C ILE A 173 10.77 -1.43 11.67
N VAL A 174 9.66 -2.17 11.69
CA VAL A 174 8.34 -1.63 11.34
C VAL A 174 7.91 -0.55 12.32
N GLU A 175 8.04 -0.79 13.63
CA GLU A 175 7.71 0.17 14.69
C GLU A 175 8.56 1.44 14.58
N ASP A 176 9.88 1.31 14.41
CA ASP A 176 10.79 2.42 14.22
C ASP A 176 10.40 3.26 12.99
N THR A 177 10.02 2.59 11.88
CA THR A 177 9.56 3.26 10.65
C THR A 177 8.23 4.00 10.87
N ILE A 178 7.29 3.41 11.60
CA ILE A 178 6.03 4.07 11.96
C ILE A 178 6.31 5.36 12.75
N ASN A 179 7.20 5.29 13.73
CA ASN A 179 7.60 6.45 14.54
C ASN A 179 8.29 7.53 13.70
N GLU A 180 9.11 7.17 12.71
CA GLU A 180 9.71 8.11 11.76
C GLU A 180 8.66 8.81 10.87
N LEU A 181 7.63 8.08 10.43
CA LEU A 181 6.51 8.64 9.67
C LEU A 181 5.66 9.58 10.52
N ILE A 182 5.26 9.16 11.73
CA ILE A 182 4.46 9.97 12.66
C ILE A 182 5.19 11.27 13.03
N SER A 183 6.50 11.21 13.28
CA SER A 183 7.30 12.39 13.63
C SER A 183 7.63 13.30 12.45
N GLY A 184 7.29 12.90 11.22
CA GLY A 184 7.63 13.62 9.99
C GLY A 184 9.10 13.55 9.59
N LYS A 185 9.92 12.77 10.31
CA LYS A 185 11.34 12.54 9.97
C LYS A 185 11.48 11.82 8.62
N LYS A 186 10.52 10.96 8.28
CA LYS A 186 10.45 10.27 7.00
C LYS A 186 9.23 10.76 6.23
N GLN A 187 9.45 11.17 4.97
CA GLN A 187 8.40 11.57 4.05
C GLN A 187 8.15 10.43 3.06
N VAL A 188 6.88 10.11 2.79
CA VAL A 188 6.49 9.01 1.90
C VAL A 188 6.89 9.32 0.46
N PHE A 189 6.40 10.42 -0.09
CA PHE A 189 6.64 10.81 -1.48
C PHE A 189 7.87 11.72 -1.57
N SER A 190 9.05 11.13 -1.45
CA SER A 190 10.32 11.84 -1.50
C SER A 190 11.42 10.94 -2.09
N GLY A 191 12.46 11.55 -2.67
CA GLY A 191 13.62 10.86 -3.22
C GLY A 191 14.08 11.44 -4.55
N ASN A 192 15.17 10.93 -5.09
CA ASN A 192 15.69 11.35 -6.39
C ASN A 192 14.98 10.60 -7.52
N LEU A 193 13.72 10.96 -7.76
CA LEU A 193 12.86 10.37 -8.79
C LEU A 193 11.95 11.44 -9.38
N THR A 194 11.60 11.26 -10.65
CA THR A 194 10.59 12.06 -11.35
C THR A 194 9.42 11.19 -11.76
N GLY A 195 8.31 11.81 -12.10
CA GLY A 195 7.13 11.10 -12.57
C GLY A 195 6.25 11.96 -13.44
N VAL A 196 5.30 11.33 -14.10
CA VAL A 196 4.36 11.96 -15.02
C VAL A 196 2.92 11.59 -14.64
N ASP A 197 2.01 12.54 -14.80
CA ASP A 197 0.57 12.28 -14.70
C ASP A 197 0.14 11.39 -15.88
N PRO A 198 -0.49 10.22 -15.65
CA PRO A 198 -0.86 9.30 -16.73
C PRO A 198 -1.92 9.86 -17.69
N TYR A 199 -2.65 10.91 -17.28
CA TYR A 199 -3.67 11.56 -18.09
C TYR A 199 -3.24 12.89 -18.71
N ASP A 200 -2.12 13.46 -18.26
CA ASP A 200 -1.60 14.73 -18.74
C ASP A 200 -0.07 14.71 -18.73
N SER A 201 0.51 14.34 -19.85
CA SER A 201 1.98 14.24 -20.01
C SER A 201 2.74 15.56 -19.80
N THR A 202 2.04 16.68 -19.75
CA THR A 202 2.65 17.99 -19.43
C THR A 202 2.83 18.20 -17.93
N LYS A 203 2.10 17.45 -17.10
CA LYS A 203 2.21 17.50 -15.65
C LYS A 203 3.26 16.50 -15.18
N ARG A 204 4.30 17.02 -14.59
CA ARG A 204 5.41 16.23 -14.05
C ARG A 204 5.68 16.60 -12.60
N ILE A 205 6.26 15.65 -11.87
CA ILE A 205 6.73 15.83 -10.50
C ILE A 205 8.22 15.52 -10.40
N ASP A 206 8.90 16.21 -9.48
CA ASP A 206 10.26 15.91 -9.04
C ASP A 206 10.25 15.73 -7.53
N LEU A 207 10.47 14.48 -7.08
CA LEU A 207 10.44 14.10 -5.67
C LEU A 207 11.73 14.47 -4.89
N ASN A 208 12.71 15.15 -5.52
CA ASN A 208 13.78 15.83 -4.77
C ASN A 208 13.19 16.88 -3.81
N THR A 209 12.02 17.43 -4.14
CA THR A 209 11.17 18.15 -3.20
C THR A 209 10.04 17.22 -2.76
N PRO A 210 9.92 16.90 -1.46
CA PRO A 210 8.86 16.01 -0.98
C PRO A 210 7.46 16.50 -1.37
N TYR A 211 6.63 15.60 -1.91
CA TYR A 211 5.22 15.89 -2.13
C TYR A 211 4.44 15.62 -0.83
N ILE A 212 3.67 16.61 -0.42
CA ILE A 212 2.81 16.51 0.76
C ILE A 212 1.36 16.35 0.28
N GLU A 213 0.72 15.31 0.75
CA GLU A 213 -0.72 15.08 0.50
C GLU A 213 -1.55 16.19 1.12
N ASN A 214 -2.76 16.38 0.59
CA ASN A 214 -3.66 17.41 1.05
C ASN A 214 -4.00 17.24 2.54
N GLU A 215 -3.68 18.26 3.35
CA GLU A 215 -3.92 18.24 4.80
C GLU A 215 -5.39 18.51 5.19
N THR A 216 -6.22 18.87 4.23
CA THR A 216 -7.64 19.24 4.43
C THR A 216 -8.62 18.28 3.79
N SER A 217 -8.15 17.17 3.26
CA SER A 217 -8.98 16.10 2.68
C SER A 217 -8.39 14.73 2.99
N SER A 218 -9.25 13.77 3.26
CA SER A 218 -8.89 12.37 3.43
C SER A 218 -8.55 11.66 2.12
N SER A 219 -8.89 12.28 0.98
CA SER A 219 -8.64 11.71 -0.35
C SER A 219 -7.19 11.88 -0.77
N PRO A 220 -6.50 10.80 -1.19
CA PRO A 220 -5.18 10.89 -1.79
C PRO A 220 -5.18 11.75 -3.06
N THR A 221 -4.13 12.54 -3.23
CA THR A 221 -3.99 13.47 -4.36
C THR A 221 -2.76 13.18 -5.23
N PHE A 222 -1.83 12.34 -4.76
CA PHE A 222 -0.68 11.94 -5.56
C PHE A 222 -1.11 11.06 -6.73
N SER A 223 -0.90 11.51 -7.97
CA SER A 223 -1.36 10.83 -9.19
C SER A 223 -0.27 10.64 -10.25
N TYR A 224 0.99 10.54 -9.85
CA TYR A 224 2.10 10.44 -10.79
C TYR A 224 2.67 9.03 -10.86
N VAL A 225 2.90 8.52 -12.07
CA VAL A 225 3.65 7.29 -12.33
C VAL A 225 5.13 7.65 -12.41
N LEU A 226 5.96 6.99 -11.60
CA LEU A 226 7.39 7.30 -11.53
C LEU A 226 8.14 6.75 -12.74
N ASP A 227 8.93 7.62 -13.36
CA ASP A 227 9.71 7.32 -14.57
C ASP A 227 10.71 6.18 -14.32
N ASP A 228 10.92 5.33 -15.32
CA ASP A 228 11.94 4.27 -15.40
C ASP A 228 11.86 3.17 -14.33
N VAL A 229 11.02 3.31 -13.32
CA VAL A 229 10.97 2.40 -12.16
C VAL A 229 9.59 1.76 -11.94
N ILE A 230 8.50 2.41 -12.39
CA ILE A 230 7.15 1.86 -12.39
C ILE A 230 6.67 1.73 -13.83
N THR A 231 6.31 0.52 -14.24
CA THR A 231 5.79 0.23 -15.57
C THR A 231 4.35 -0.27 -15.48
N ILE A 232 3.44 0.38 -16.19
CA ILE A 232 2.08 -0.10 -16.37
C ILE A 232 2.10 -1.14 -17.49
N VAL A 233 1.59 -2.35 -17.23
CA VAL A 233 1.53 -3.45 -18.19
C VAL A 233 0.07 -3.74 -18.56
N GLU A 234 -0.15 -4.15 -19.83
CA GLU A 234 -1.47 -4.49 -20.39
C GLU A 234 -1.96 -5.89 -19.93
#